data_b316178bedbc80a6c09c8e316cc35ce6
#
_entry.id   b316178bedbc80a6c09c8e316cc35ce6
#
_cell.length_a   1.000
_cell.length_b   1.000
_cell.length_c   1.000
_cell.angle_alpha   90.00
_cell.angle_beta   90.00
_cell.angle_gamma   90.00
#
_symmetry.space_group_name_H-M   'P 1'
#
loop_
_entity.id
_entity.type
_entity.pdbx_description
1 polymer ?
#
loop_
_entity_poly.entity_id
_entity_poly.type
_entity_poly.pdbx_seq_one_letter_code
_entity_poly.pdbx_strand_id
1 'polypeptide(L)'
;MHVNEVDGLIFSQLIYVQMKPYMPDAKKSYLTIKQLSSLYCADHSDDEIEQMPNLFRHSARLLQKLAHSRRYADCILRYYIYDISEKEESQFSAVTIELPDGTYFISYSGTDHSVVGWKENFNLSYLDETPGQNKAKKYLKQVAAYICNDDRGINEKAVNDKALDDENINNKSINTRKLWIGGHSKGGNLA
;
A
#
# COMPACT_ATOMS: atom_id res chain seq x y z
N MET A 1 -2.99 8.88 -15.72
CA MET A 1 -1.79 9.48 -15.04
C MET A 1 -0.78 8.37 -14.89
N HIS A 2 0.47 8.49 -15.38
CA HIS A 2 1.44 7.40 -15.24
C HIS A 2 2.21 7.51 -13.92
N VAL A 3 2.38 6.36 -13.25
CA VAL A 3 3.27 6.23 -12.07
C VAL A 3 4.72 6.43 -12.55
N ASN A 4 5.51 7.17 -11.77
CA ASN A 4 6.91 7.42 -12.01
C ASN A 4 7.74 7.23 -10.71
N GLU A 5 9.03 7.46 -10.79
CA GLU A 5 9.96 7.25 -9.67
C GLU A 5 9.65 8.16 -8.47
N VAL A 6 9.14 9.37 -8.73
CA VAL A 6 8.75 10.32 -7.66
C VAL A 6 7.55 9.78 -6.89
N ASP A 7 6.56 9.19 -7.58
CA ASP A 7 5.44 8.53 -6.93
C ASP A 7 5.92 7.35 -6.08
N GLY A 8 6.86 6.57 -6.61
CA GLY A 8 7.49 5.46 -5.88
C GLY A 8 8.16 5.92 -4.58
N LEU A 9 8.92 7.02 -4.62
CA LEU A 9 9.55 7.62 -3.45
C LEU A 9 8.50 8.10 -2.42
N ILE A 10 7.48 8.81 -2.89
CA ILE A 10 6.39 9.34 -2.06
C ILE A 10 5.66 8.21 -1.35
N PHE A 11 5.25 7.18 -2.07
CA PHE A 11 4.49 6.06 -1.51
C PHE A 11 5.35 5.20 -0.58
N SER A 12 6.65 5.05 -0.88
CA SER A 12 7.60 4.37 -0.01
C SER A 12 7.88 5.11 1.31
N GLN A 13 7.65 6.42 1.35
CA GLN A 13 7.73 7.22 2.58
C GLN A 13 6.37 7.22 3.32
N LEU A 14 5.25 7.24 2.59
CA LEU A 14 3.91 7.31 3.18
C LEU A 14 3.60 6.10 4.07
N ILE A 15 4.16 4.91 3.78
CA ILE A 15 3.92 3.67 4.54
C ILE A 15 4.29 3.78 6.02
N TYR A 16 5.15 4.72 6.40
CA TYR A 16 5.55 4.93 7.80
C TYR A 16 4.53 5.73 8.62
N VAL A 17 3.47 6.22 8.02
CA VAL A 17 2.31 6.71 8.75
C VAL A 17 1.65 5.52 9.45
N GLN A 18 1.43 5.62 10.76
CA GLN A 18 0.77 4.56 11.52
C GLN A 18 -0.73 4.55 11.21
N MET A 19 -1.13 3.74 10.23
CA MET A 19 -2.52 3.72 9.73
C MET A 19 -3.43 2.75 10.50
N LYS A 20 -2.87 1.88 11.35
CA LYS A 20 -3.64 0.81 12.01
C LYS A 20 -4.84 1.30 12.84
N PRO A 21 -4.77 2.42 13.59
CA PRO A 21 -5.93 2.95 14.29
C PRO A 21 -7.11 3.31 13.37
N TYR A 22 -6.81 3.77 12.16
CA TYR A 22 -7.79 4.24 11.16
C TYR A 22 -8.20 3.15 10.18
N MET A 23 -7.38 2.12 10.03
CA MET A 23 -7.58 1.00 9.13
C MET A 23 -7.39 -0.34 9.87
N PRO A 24 -8.27 -0.67 10.84
CA PRO A 24 -8.09 -1.83 11.72
C PRO A 24 -8.25 -3.17 11.02
N ASP A 25 -9.08 -3.24 9.96
CA ASP A 25 -9.31 -4.46 9.17
C ASP A 25 -8.68 -4.33 7.78
N ALA A 26 -7.58 -5.05 7.57
CA ALA A 26 -6.85 -5.01 6.31
C ALA A 26 -7.69 -5.36 5.07
N LYS A 27 -8.75 -6.16 5.21
CA LYS A 27 -9.60 -6.58 4.08
C LYS A 27 -10.76 -5.65 3.79
N LYS A 28 -11.24 -4.93 4.81
CA LYS A 28 -12.47 -4.13 4.74
C LYS A 28 -12.22 -2.63 4.83
N SER A 29 -11.16 -2.24 5.55
CA SER A 29 -10.84 -0.83 5.73
C SER A 29 -10.18 -0.25 4.48
N TYR A 30 -10.68 0.89 4.05
CA TYR A 30 -10.05 1.71 3.02
C TYR A 30 -10.31 3.18 3.30
N LEU A 31 -9.37 4.04 2.96
CA LEU A 31 -9.46 5.49 3.11
C LEU A 31 -8.77 6.15 1.93
N THR A 32 -9.24 7.32 1.53
CA THR A 32 -8.41 8.18 0.68
C THR A 32 -7.28 8.80 1.51
N ILE A 33 -6.20 9.22 0.85
CA ILE A 33 -5.11 9.96 1.51
C ILE A 33 -5.67 11.18 2.23
N LYS A 34 -6.62 11.89 1.62
CA LYS A 34 -7.29 13.04 2.22
C LYS A 34 -8.04 12.68 3.50
N GLN A 35 -8.80 11.58 3.48
CA GLN A 35 -9.53 11.10 4.67
C GLN A 35 -8.59 10.68 5.79
N LEU A 36 -7.52 9.91 5.45
CA LEU A 36 -6.52 9.51 6.43
C LEU A 36 -5.86 10.75 7.07
N SER A 37 -5.49 11.75 6.28
CA SER A 37 -4.90 12.99 6.79
C SER A 37 -5.83 13.72 7.75
N SER A 38 -7.13 13.81 7.42
CA SER A 38 -8.11 14.47 8.29
C SER A 38 -8.25 13.75 9.64
N LEU A 39 -8.31 12.41 9.64
CA LEU A 39 -8.37 11.61 10.86
C LEU A 39 -7.08 11.72 11.67
N TYR A 40 -5.94 11.60 11.01
CA TYR A 40 -4.62 11.68 11.64
C TYR A 40 -4.38 13.04 12.32
N CYS A 41 -4.73 14.15 11.66
CA CYS A 41 -4.60 15.49 12.22
C CYS A 41 -5.63 15.82 13.31
N ALA A 42 -6.75 15.08 13.38
CA ALA A 42 -7.69 15.20 14.50
C ALA A 42 -7.12 14.56 15.78
N ASP A 43 -6.31 13.51 15.64
CA ASP A 43 -5.72 12.77 16.77
C ASP A 43 -4.33 13.25 17.17
N HIS A 44 -3.63 14.00 16.30
CA HIS A 44 -2.26 14.48 16.54
C HIS A 44 -2.16 15.96 16.25
N SER A 45 -1.80 16.73 17.28
CA SER A 45 -1.49 18.16 17.13
C SER A 45 -0.16 18.35 16.35
N ASP A 46 0.03 19.57 15.84
CA ASP A 46 1.29 19.92 15.14
C ASP A 46 2.52 19.78 16.06
N ASP A 47 2.39 20.11 17.35
CA ASP A 47 3.46 20.00 18.32
C ASP A 47 3.82 18.52 18.61
N GLU A 48 2.83 17.64 18.70
CA GLU A 48 3.07 16.19 18.83
C GLU A 48 3.77 15.63 17.59
N ILE A 49 3.37 16.04 16.39
CA ILE A 49 4.02 15.62 15.14
C ILE A 49 5.49 16.09 15.13
N GLU A 50 5.79 17.31 15.56
CA GLU A 50 7.18 17.81 15.61
C GLU A 50 8.07 17.05 16.60
N GLN A 51 7.51 16.49 17.66
CA GLN A 51 8.22 15.68 18.65
C GLN A 51 8.44 14.23 18.22
N MET A 52 7.81 13.78 17.14
CA MET A 52 7.99 12.41 16.63
C MET A 52 9.42 12.19 16.13
N PRO A 53 9.93 10.94 16.16
CA PRO A 53 11.17 10.58 15.48
C PRO A 53 11.12 10.98 13.99
N ASN A 54 12.27 11.37 13.44
CA ASN A 54 12.39 11.95 12.09
C ASN A 54 11.60 11.19 11.02
N LEU A 55 11.68 9.86 11.01
CA LEU A 55 11.02 9.03 10.02
C LEU A 55 9.49 9.22 10.04
N PHE A 56 8.89 9.14 11.24
CA PHE A 56 7.44 9.29 11.42
C PHE A 56 6.97 10.73 11.22
N ARG A 57 7.73 11.70 11.73
CA ARG A 57 7.46 13.12 11.54
C ARG A 57 7.43 13.50 10.06
N HIS A 58 8.42 13.10 9.29
CA HIS A 58 8.47 13.39 7.86
C HIS A 58 7.31 12.72 7.12
N SER A 59 6.91 11.52 7.51
CA SER A 59 5.77 10.81 6.91
C SER A 59 4.45 11.48 7.24
N ALA A 60 4.25 11.94 8.48
CA ALA A 60 3.06 12.71 8.89
C ALA A 60 2.96 14.05 8.14
N ARG A 61 4.07 14.79 8.02
CA ARG A 61 4.11 16.03 7.23
C ARG A 61 3.91 15.80 5.73
N LEU A 62 4.41 14.68 5.22
CA LEU A 62 4.13 14.26 3.84
C LEU A 62 2.64 13.98 3.65
N LEU A 63 2.02 13.21 4.54
CA LEU A 63 0.58 12.93 4.51
C LEU A 63 -0.26 14.21 4.41
N GLN A 64 0.04 15.22 5.25
CA GLN A 64 -0.63 16.52 5.21
C GLN A 64 -0.51 17.20 3.84
N LYS A 65 0.68 17.19 3.23
CA LYS A 65 0.91 17.76 1.90
C LYS A 65 0.18 16.99 0.80
N LEU A 66 0.18 15.66 0.85
CA LEU A 66 -0.48 14.82 -0.13
C LEU A 66 -2.00 14.99 -0.13
N ALA A 67 -2.60 15.23 1.05
CA ALA A 67 -4.02 15.47 1.21
C ALA A 67 -4.52 16.73 0.47
N HIS A 68 -3.64 17.67 0.17
CA HIS A 68 -3.95 18.89 -0.61
C HIS A 68 -3.51 18.80 -2.09
N SER A 69 -2.90 17.69 -2.48
CA SER A 69 -2.41 17.50 -3.83
C SER A 69 -3.51 16.97 -4.75
N ARG A 70 -3.70 17.60 -5.91
CA ARG A 70 -4.61 17.11 -6.95
C ARG A 70 -4.24 15.70 -7.46
N ARG A 71 -2.95 15.32 -7.30
CA ARG A 71 -2.45 14.03 -7.77
C ARG A 71 -2.74 12.91 -6.78
N TYR A 72 -2.67 13.19 -5.46
CA TYR A 72 -2.61 12.16 -4.45
C TYR A 72 -3.79 12.13 -3.48
N ALA A 73 -4.51 13.23 -3.32
CA ALA A 73 -5.57 13.36 -2.32
C ALA A 73 -6.62 12.25 -2.39
N ASP A 74 -7.00 11.88 -3.62
CA ASP A 74 -8.04 10.89 -3.90
C ASP A 74 -7.49 9.47 -4.15
N CYS A 75 -6.17 9.24 -3.99
CA CYS A 75 -5.63 7.88 -3.97
C CYS A 75 -6.20 7.11 -2.79
N ILE A 76 -6.62 5.87 -3.03
CA ILE A 76 -7.25 5.02 -2.03
C ILE A 76 -6.21 4.08 -1.43
N LEU A 77 -6.10 4.09 -0.10
CA LEU A 77 -5.27 3.18 0.67
C LEU A 77 -6.10 1.94 1.03
N ARG A 78 -5.57 0.75 0.74
CA ARG A 78 -6.23 -0.55 0.99
C ARG A 78 -5.25 -1.56 1.56
N TYR A 79 -5.75 -2.60 2.18
CA TYR A 79 -4.98 -3.77 2.63
C TYR A 79 -3.81 -3.42 3.54
N TYR A 80 -3.93 -2.37 4.35
CA TYR A 80 -2.86 -2.01 5.28
C TYR A 80 -2.61 -3.13 6.29
N ILE A 81 -1.38 -3.58 6.36
CA ILE A 81 -0.89 -4.55 7.35
C ILE A 81 0.29 -3.93 8.09
N TYR A 82 0.28 -4.07 9.40
CA TYR A 82 1.41 -3.80 10.27
C TYR A 82 1.51 -4.95 11.26
N ASP A 83 2.55 -5.76 11.12
CA ASP A 83 2.77 -7.00 11.85
C ASP A 83 4.20 -7.06 12.36
N ILE A 84 4.37 -7.11 13.67
CA ILE A 84 5.64 -7.29 14.36
C ILE A 84 5.55 -8.59 15.15
N SER A 85 6.46 -9.53 14.88
CA SER A 85 6.56 -10.80 15.56
C SER A 85 7.97 -10.97 16.18
N GLU A 86 8.05 -10.88 17.50
CA GLU A 86 9.30 -11.18 18.20
C GLU A 86 9.72 -12.64 18.03
N LYS A 87 8.74 -13.55 18.03
CA LYS A 87 8.97 -14.99 17.86
C LYS A 87 9.57 -15.35 16.51
N GLU A 88 9.14 -14.68 15.46
CA GLU A 88 9.64 -14.89 14.10
C GLU A 88 10.78 -13.93 13.75
N GLU A 89 11.16 -13.04 14.68
CA GLU A 89 12.11 -11.95 14.45
C GLU A 89 11.80 -11.18 13.17
N SER A 90 10.52 -10.89 12.95
CA SER A 90 10.04 -10.28 11.73
C SER A 90 9.21 -9.03 12.00
N GLN A 91 9.48 -8.00 11.19
CA GLN A 91 8.70 -6.78 11.11
C GLN A 91 8.24 -6.60 9.67
N PHE A 92 6.93 -6.64 9.45
CA PHE A 92 6.33 -6.51 8.12
C PHE A 92 5.24 -5.44 8.12
N SER A 93 5.32 -4.50 7.20
CA SER A 93 4.23 -3.57 6.94
C SER A 93 4.07 -3.36 5.44
N ALA A 94 2.83 -3.32 4.99
CA ALA A 94 2.49 -3.10 3.60
C ALA A 94 1.18 -2.33 3.47
N VAL A 95 1.06 -1.55 2.41
CA VAL A 95 -0.18 -0.92 1.98
C VAL A 95 -0.30 -0.97 0.46
N THR A 96 -1.50 -1.17 -0.03
CA THR A 96 -1.83 -1.03 -1.45
C THR A 96 -2.48 0.32 -1.67
N ILE A 97 -1.98 1.07 -2.64
CA ILE A 97 -2.44 2.40 -3.03
C ILE A 97 -3.06 2.28 -4.42
N GLU A 98 -4.34 2.59 -4.51
CA GLU A 98 -5.07 2.63 -5.77
C GLU A 98 -5.14 4.09 -6.25
N LEU A 99 -4.60 4.35 -7.43
CA LEU A 99 -4.61 5.67 -8.04
C LEU A 99 -5.93 5.90 -8.80
N PRO A 100 -6.33 7.17 -9.01
CA PRO A 100 -7.59 7.49 -9.71
C PRO A 100 -7.71 6.95 -11.14
N ASP A 101 -6.60 6.58 -11.78
CA ASP A 101 -6.59 5.96 -13.12
C ASP A 101 -6.67 4.42 -13.08
N GLY A 102 -6.90 3.82 -11.91
CA GLY A 102 -6.96 2.37 -11.72
C GLY A 102 -5.60 1.68 -11.66
N THR A 103 -4.49 2.43 -11.62
CA THR A 103 -3.16 1.87 -11.35
C THR A 103 -3.02 1.55 -9.86
N TYR A 104 -2.37 0.45 -9.53
CA TYR A 104 -2.06 0.05 -8.16
C TYR A 104 -0.57 0.18 -7.86
N PHE A 105 -0.27 0.58 -6.64
CA PHE A 105 1.08 0.58 -6.11
C PHE A 105 1.10 -0.13 -4.75
N ILE A 106 1.92 -1.18 -4.62
CA ILE A 106 2.20 -1.81 -3.33
C ILE A 106 3.43 -1.17 -2.73
N SER A 107 3.29 -0.63 -1.52
CA SER A 107 4.40 -0.11 -0.76
C SER A 107 4.73 -1.02 0.41
N TYR A 108 6.00 -1.46 0.50
CA TYR A 108 6.55 -2.18 1.65
C TYR A 108 7.38 -1.25 2.51
N SER A 109 7.19 -1.32 3.83
CA SER A 109 8.04 -0.54 4.75
C SER A 109 9.43 -1.14 4.88
N GLY A 110 10.40 -0.27 5.10
CA GLY A 110 11.71 -0.68 5.58
C GLY A 110 11.71 -0.96 7.08
N THR A 111 12.92 -1.10 7.62
CA THR A 111 13.15 -1.23 9.06
C THR A 111 12.68 0.03 9.77
N ASP A 112 11.88 -0.14 10.80
CA ASP A 112 11.56 0.93 11.76
C ASP A 112 12.61 0.98 12.88
N HIS A 113 12.33 1.72 13.95
CA HIS A 113 13.24 1.82 15.11
C HIS A 113 13.13 0.62 16.07
N SER A 114 12.38 -0.44 15.73
CA SER A 114 12.21 -1.61 16.57
C SER A 114 13.47 -2.51 16.55
N VAL A 115 13.76 -3.13 17.70
CA VAL A 115 14.83 -4.15 17.80
C VAL A 115 14.56 -5.34 16.88
N VAL A 116 13.28 -5.71 16.72
CA VAL A 116 12.84 -6.79 15.84
C VAL A 116 13.15 -6.48 14.38
N GLY A 117 12.88 -5.24 13.93
CA GLY A 117 13.22 -4.81 12.58
C GLY A 117 14.71 -4.85 12.29
N TRP A 118 15.54 -4.48 13.26
CA TRP A 118 16.99 -4.56 13.13
C TRP A 118 17.51 -6.01 13.07
N LYS A 119 16.94 -6.92 13.89
CA LYS A 119 17.27 -8.36 13.83
C LYS A 119 16.92 -8.96 12.47
N GLU A 120 15.73 -8.67 11.94
CA GLU A 120 15.33 -9.14 10.61
C GLU A 120 16.26 -8.59 9.51
N ASN A 121 16.65 -7.32 9.60
CA ASN A 121 17.57 -6.72 8.64
C ASN A 121 18.95 -7.41 8.67
N PHE A 122 19.41 -7.85 9.85
CA PHE A 122 20.62 -8.64 9.98
C PHE A 122 20.45 -10.05 9.38
N ASN A 123 19.28 -10.68 9.58
CA ASN A 123 18.95 -11.99 9.04
C ASN A 123 18.95 -12.02 7.49
N LEU A 124 18.64 -10.88 6.82
CA LEU A 124 18.76 -10.76 5.37
C LEU A 124 20.17 -11.02 4.82
N SER A 125 21.21 -10.91 5.68
CA SER A 125 22.59 -11.09 5.23
C SER A 125 23.03 -12.56 5.10
N TYR A 126 22.29 -13.51 5.70
CA TYR A 126 22.69 -14.92 5.74
C TYR A 126 21.55 -15.95 5.63
N LEU A 127 20.29 -15.52 5.65
CA LEU A 127 19.18 -16.42 5.37
C LEU A 127 18.84 -16.38 3.87
N ASP A 128 18.57 -17.53 3.27
CA ASP A 128 18.11 -17.63 1.88
C ASP A 128 16.76 -16.93 1.69
N GLU A 129 15.90 -16.97 2.71
CA GLU A 129 14.60 -16.29 2.73
C GLU A 129 14.19 -15.92 4.15
N THR A 130 13.84 -14.65 4.37
CA THR A 130 13.35 -14.18 5.67
C THR A 130 11.83 -14.33 5.81
N PRO A 131 11.30 -14.35 7.06
CA PRO A 131 9.86 -14.33 7.30
C PRO A 131 9.16 -13.13 6.65
N GLY A 132 9.81 -11.94 6.60
CA GLY A 132 9.29 -10.76 5.94
C GLY A 132 9.13 -10.93 4.44
N GLN A 133 10.10 -11.55 3.76
CA GLN A 133 10.01 -11.87 2.34
C GLN A 133 8.86 -12.85 2.05
N ASN A 134 8.64 -13.85 2.91
CA ASN A 134 7.50 -14.75 2.80
C ASN A 134 6.17 -14.03 2.98
N LYS A 135 6.09 -13.08 3.93
CA LYS A 135 4.90 -12.23 4.13
C LYS A 135 4.65 -11.34 2.91
N ALA A 136 5.70 -10.75 2.32
CA ALA A 136 5.61 -9.93 1.12
C ALA A 136 5.08 -10.73 -0.09
N LYS A 137 5.59 -11.94 -0.32
CA LYS A 137 5.10 -12.85 -1.37
C LYS A 137 3.61 -13.21 -1.18
N LYS A 138 3.20 -13.50 0.06
CA LYS A 138 1.79 -13.80 0.38
C LYS A 138 0.90 -12.58 0.14
N TYR A 139 1.34 -11.42 0.59
CA TYR A 139 0.64 -10.16 0.39
C TYR A 139 0.45 -9.85 -1.09
N LEU A 140 1.50 -9.93 -1.88
CA LEU A 140 1.46 -9.70 -3.33
C LEU A 140 0.45 -10.63 -4.02
N LYS A 141 0.48 -11.94 -3.70
CA LYS A 141 -0.47 -12.92 -4.26
C LYS A 141 -1.93 -12.58 -3.93
N GLN A 142 -2.20 -12.14 -2.69
CA GLN A 142 -3.56 -11.76 -2.27
C GLN A 142 -4.06 -10.51 -3.00
N VAL A 143 -3.21 -9.48 -3.12
CA VAL A 143 -3.56 -8.24 -3.82
C VAL A 143 -3.75 -8.50 -5.32
N ALA A 144 -2.86 -9.26 -5.95
CA ALA A 144 -2.99 -9.62 -7.37
C ALA A 144 -4.31 -10.39 -7.64
N ALA A 145 -4.65 -11.35 -6.78
CA ALA A 145 -5.91 -12.08 -6.89
C ALA A 145 -7.14 -11.18 -6.74
N TYR A 146 -7.07 -10.18 -5.84
CA TYR A 146 -8.13 -9.19 -5.69
C TYR A 146 -8.31 -8.34 -6.96
N ILE A 147 -7.22 -7.78 -7.48
CA ILE A 147 -7.25 -6.96 -8.70
C ILE A 147 -7.87 -7.75 -9.87
N CYS A 148 -7.45 -9.02 -10.05
CA CYS A 148 -7.99 -9.89 -11.10
C CYS A 148 -9.48 -10.25 -10.89
N ASN A 149 -9.95 -10.36 -9.64
CA ASN A 149 -11.35 -10.66 -9.35
C ASN A 149 -12.24 -9.44 -9.52
N ASP A 150 -11.75 -8.25 -9.16
CA ASP A 150 -12.46 -6.99 -9.35
C ASP A 150 -12.71 -6.72 -10.85
N ASP A 151 -11.74 -7.01 -11.71
CA ASP A 151 -11.89 -6.92 -13.16
C ASP A 151 -12.96 -7.90 -13.70
N ARG A 152 -13.07 -9.12 -13.13
CA ARG A 152 -14.12 -10.08 -13.50
C ARG A 152 -15.51 -9.62 -13.06
N GLY A 153 -15.64 -9.06 -11.85
CA GLY A 153 -16.91 -8.53 -11.34
C GLY A 153 -17.47 -7.38 -12.17
N ILE A 154 -16.61 -6.53 -12.74
CA ILE A 154 -17.02 -5.47 -13.66
C ILE A 154 -17.53 -6.08 -15.00
N ASN A 155 -16.87 -7.14 -15.48
CA ASN A 155 -17.27 -7.82 -16.70
C ASN A 155 -18.61 -8.58 -16.55
N GLU A 156 -18.87 -9.22 -15.39
CA GLU A 156 -20.14 -9.91 -15.12
C GLU A 156 -21.32 -8.95 -15.01
N LYS A 157 -21.15 -7.76 -14.42
CA LYS A 157 -22.20 -6.73 -14.41
C LYS A 157 -22.49 -6.18 -15.80
N ALA A 158 -21.46 -5.99 -16.63
CA ALA A 158 -21.63 -5.52 -18.00
C ALA A 158 -22.26 -6.56 -18.93
N VAL A 159 -22.16 -7.85 -18.61
CA VAL A 159 -22.77 -8.95 -19.40
C VAL A 159 -24.24 -9.15 -19.04
N ASN A 160 -24.66 -8.90 -17.80
CA ASN A 160 -26.06 -9.05 -17.39
C ASN A 160 -26.98 -7.93 -17.89
N ASP A 161 -26.42 -6.78 -18.31
CA ASP A 161 -27.21 -5.65 -18.87
C ASP A 161 -27.37 -5.72 -20.41
N LYS A 162 -26.75 -6.72 -21.08
CA LYS A 162 -26.91 -6.93 -22.52
C LYS A 162 -27.26 -8.39 -22.81
N ALA A 163 -28.56 -8.68 -22.85
CA ALA A 163 -29.08 -9.87 -23.49
C ALA A 163 -28.93 -9.75 -25.01
N LEU A 164 -28.29 -10.78 -25.60
CA LEU A 164 -28.35 -11.17 -27.00
C LEU A 164 -27.74 -10.23 -28.05
N ASP A 165 -26.49 -10.58 -28.46
CA ASP A 165 -26.15 -10.80 -29.87
C ASP A 165 -24.75 -11.46 -29.94
N ASP A 166 -24.76 -12.75 -30.30
CA ASP A 166 -23.58 -13.55 -30.67
C ASP A 166 -23.07 -13.04 -32.03
N GLU A 167 -22.00 -12.25 -32.01
CA GLU A 167 -21.02 -12.10 -33.12
C GLU A 167 -20.08 -10.91 -32.90
N ASN A 168 -19.35 -10.83 -31.76
CA ASN A 168 -18.13 -9.97 -31.67
C ASN A 168 -17.25 -10.26 -30.46
N ILE A 169 -16.68 -11.48 -30.39
CA ILE A 169 -15.80 -11.85 -29.26
C ILE A 169 -14.32 -11.49 -29.52
N ASN A 170 -14.01 -10.68 -30.52
CA ASN A 170 -12.61 -10.45 -30.92
C ASN A 170 -12.04 -9.05 -30.71
N ASN A 171 -12.59 -8.22 -29.81
CA ASN A 171 -11.89 -6.95 -29.43
C ASN A 171 -12.36 -6.40 -28.06
N LYS A 172 -12.46 -7.23 -27.03
CA LYS A 172 -12.46 -6.68 -25.67
C LYS A 172 -11.01 -6.37 -25.30
N SER A 173 -10.66 -5.08 -25.32
CA SER A 173 -9.43 -4.62 -24.67
C SER A 173 -9.47 -5.09 -23.22
N ILE A 174 -8.67 -6.09 -22.90
CA ILE A 174 -8.38 -6.45 -21.51
C ILE A 174 -7.76 -5.21 -20.90
N ASN A 175 -8.51 -4.49 -20.09
CA ASN A 175 -8.03 -3.33 -19.37
C ASN A 175 -7.07 -3.86 -18.28
N THR A 176 -5.83 -4.13 -18.67
CA THR A 176 -4.80 -4.67 -17.78
C THR A 176 -4.44 -3.57 -16.81
N ARG A 177 -4.99 -3.64 -15.60
CA ARG A 177 -4.62 -2.75 -14.51
C ARG A 177 -3.14 -2.92 -14.21
N LYS A 178 -2.43 -1.79 -14.12
CA LYS A 178 -1.00 -1.79 -13.86
C LYS A 178 -0.75 -1.91 -12.36
N LEU A 179 0.15 -2.81 -11.98
CA LEU A 179 0.61 -2.98 -10.61
C LEU A 179 2.09 -2.63 -10.52
N TRP A 180 2.40 -1.67 -9.66
CA TRP A 180 3.75 -1.28 -9.29
C TRP A 180 4.05 -1.75 -7.88
N ILE A 181 5.31 -2.03 -7.61
CA ILE A 181 5.79 -2.46 -6.30
C ILE A 181 7.01 -1.64 -5.95
N GLY A 182 7.10 -1.21 -4.70
CA GLY A 182 8.26 -0.48 -4.23
C GLY A 182 8.34 -0.43 -2.71
N GLY A 183 9.45 0.10 -2.22
CA GLY A 183 9.67 0.27 -0.79
C GLY A 183 10.98 0.98 -0.52
N HIS A 184 11.15 1.45 0.71
CA HIS A 184 12.35 2.11 1.18
C HIS A 184 13.23 1.14 1.97
N SER A 185 14.55 1.16 1.77
CA SER A 185 15.51 0.34 2.53
C SER A 185 15.17 -1.16 2.43
N LYS A 186 14.96 -1.87 3.54
CA LYS A 186 14.49 -3.26 3.58
C LYS A 186 13.23 -3.46 2.72
N GLY A 187 12.31 -2.50 2.70
CA GLY A 187 11.11 -2.54 1.85
C GLY A 187 11.43 -2.65 0.35
N GLY A 188 12.53 -2.08 -0.12
CA GLY A 188 13.02 -2.26 -1.49
C GLY A 188 13.55 -3.66 -1.76
N ASN A 189 14.05 -4.37 -0.74
CA ASN A 189 14.42 -5.79 -0.86
C ASN A 189 13.18 -6.70 -0.89
N LEU A 190 12.08 -6.28 -0.24
CA LEU A 190 10.82 -7.03 -0.23
C LEU A 190 10.04 -6.88 -1.55
N ALA A 191 10.30 -5.78 -2.29
CA ALA A 191 9.66 -5.46 -3.57
C ALA A 191 10.26 -6.27 -4.73
#